data_51ed200244b224c9f404578e2cdbe826
#
_entry.id   51ed200244b224c9f404578e2cdbe826
#
_cell.length_a   1.000
_cell.length_b   1.000
_cell.length_c   1.000
_cell.angle_alpha   90.00
_cell.angle_beta   90.00
_cell.angle_gamma   90.00
#
_symmetry.space_group_name_H-M   'P 1'
#
loop_
_entity.id
_entity.type
_entity.pdbx_description
1 polymer ?
#
loop_
_entity_poly.entity_id
_entity_poly.type
_entity_poly.pdbx_seq_one_letter_code
_entity_poly.pdbx_strand_id
1 'polypeptide(L)'
;LTTRIAYLMDQHNVDPFNILSLTFTNKASKEMRDRIEKLIGPEARNIWMGTFHAIFARILRTEATHIGYTANFTIYDTEDSKSLIKAIVKSLNLDDKLYKANTVYNRISGAKNRLVSWKEYNENPIYKDDDEINGRPEMGRIYRIYSQRCFKADAMDFDDLLFNTNVLFQEHLDVLNKYQQRFH
;
A
#
# COMPACT_ATOMS: atom_id res chain seq x y z
N LEU A 1 -4.61 16.98 18.01
CA LEU A 1 -4.15 15.57 17.99
C LEU A 1 -2.99 15.36 18.95
N THR A 2 -1.92 16.18 18.90
CA THR A 2 -0.75 16.07 19.81
C THR A 2 -1.14 16.12 21.29
N THR A 3 -1.98 17.08 21.69
CA THR A 3 -2.53 17.19 23.05
C THR A 3 -3.34 15.96 23.46
N ARG A 4 -4.09 15.35 22.52
CA ARG A 4 -4.85 14.13 22.81
C ARG A 4 -3.93 12.95 23.09
N ILE A 5 -2.85 12.80 22.32
CA ILE A 5 -1.85 11.74 22.52
C ILE A 5 -1.17 11.92 23.90
N ALA A 6 -0.70 13.16 24.18
CA ALA A 6 -0.10 13.46 25.49
C ALA A 6 -1.06 13.15 26.65
N TYR A 7 -2.34 13.52 26.51
CA TYR A 7 -3.37 13.22 27.50
C TYR A 7 -3.60 11.72 27.71
N LEU A 8 -3.63 10.92 26.63
CA LEU A 8 -3.77 9.47 26.72
C LEU A 8 -2.61 8.82 27.49
N MET A 9 -1.39 9.29 27.25
CA MET A 9 -0.21 8.77 27.92
C MET A 9 -0.13 9.22 29.39
N ASP A 10 -0.38 10.50 29.67
CA ASP A 10 -0.23 11.09 31.00
C ASP A 10 -1.40 10.73 31.95
N GLN A 11 -2.65 10.88 31.47
CA GLN A 11 -3.82 10.71 32.31
C GLN A 11 -4.43 9.29 32.26
N HIS A 12 -4.23 8.56 31.18
CA HIS A 12 -4.76 7.20 31.00
C HIS A 12 -3.69 6.11 31.02
N ASN A 13 -2.42 6.47 31.21
CA ASN A 13 -1.28 5.53 31.24
C ASN A 13 -1.25 4.61 30.00
N VAL A 14 -1.67 5.11 28.84
CA VAL A 14 -1.61 4.33 27.60
C VAL A 14 -0.16 4.20 27.17
N ASP A 15 0.30 2.97 27.00
CA ASP A 15 1.65 2.69 26.51
C ASP A 15 1.85 3.30 25.11
N PRO A 16 2.91 4.09 24.89
CA PRO A 16 3.21 4.67 23.57
C PRO A 16 3.30 3.63 22.44
N PHE A 17 3.69 2.39 22.73
CA PHE A 17 3.69 1.29 21.76
C PHE A 17 2.29 0.89 21.27
N ASN A 18 1.25 1.26 22.01
CA ASN A 18 -0.15 0.96 21.68
C ASN A 18 -0.86 2.13 21.00
N ILE A 19 -0.14 3.21 20.72
CA ILE A 19 -0.69 4.38 20.01
C ILE A 19 -0.30 4.35 18.55
N LEU A 20 -1.31 4.41 17.68
CA LEU A 20 -1.15 4.56 16.22
C LEU A 20 -1.63 5.95 15.80
N SER A 21 -0.77 6.71 15.15
CA SER A 21 -1.08 8.04 14.62
C SER A 21 -0.70 8.14 13.15
N LEU A 22 -1.71 8.36 12.31
CA LEU A 22 -1.54 8.40 10.85
C LEU A 22 -1.62 9.85 10.33
N THR A 23 -0.78 10.15 9.34
CA THR A 23 -0.75 11.43 8.65
C THR A 23 -0.70 11.21 7.14
N PHE A 24 -1.03 12.25 6.36
CA PHE A 24 -0.92 12.18 4.90
C PHE A 24 0.49 12.46 4.38
N THR A 25 1.29 13.24 5.11
CA THR A 25 2.61 13.65 4.65
C THR A 25 3.69 13.36 5.68
N ASN A 26 4.89 13.05 5.21
CA ASN A 26 6.06 12.85 6.06
C ASN A 26 6.40 14.13 6.87
N LYS A 27 6.18 15.32 6.30
CA LYS A 27 6.37 16.59 6.99
C LYS A 27 5.44 16.69 8.20
N ALA A 28 4.15 16.43 8.02
CA ALA A 28 3.17 16.46 9.11
C ALA A 28 3.49 15.42 10.20
N SER A 29 3.92 14.22 9.81
CA SER A 29 4.35 13.18 10.73
C SER A 29 5.55 13.62 11.58
N LYS A 30 6.56 14.24 10.94
CA LYS A 30 7.74 14.75 11.63
C LYS A 30 7.38 15.88 12.61
N GLU A 31 6.63 16.89 12.14
CA GLU A 31 6.19 18.00 12.99
C GLU A 31 5.37 17.52 14.18
N MET A 32 4.49 16.55 13.98
CA MET A 32 3.69 15.98 15.06
C MET A 32 4.59 15.25 16.08
N ARG A 33 5.54 14.44 15.63
CA ARG A 33 6.51 13.76 16.49
C ARG A 33 7.31 14.75 17.33
N ASP A 34 7.86 15.80 16.70
CA ASP A 34 8.63 16.82 17.38
C ASP A 34 7.82 17.57 18.47
N ARG A 35 6.53 17.83 18.19
CA ARG A 35 5.63 18.45 19.16
C ARG A 35 5.30 17.53 20.33
N ILE A 36 5.06 16.23 20.06
CA ILE A 36 4.77 15.26 21.11
C ILE A 36 6.01 15.03 21.95
N GLU A 37 7.19 14.88 21.36
CA GLU A 37 8.46 14.71 22.08
C GLU A 37 8.75 15.88 23.03
N LYS A 38 8.37 17.11 22.64
CA LYS A 38 8.49 18.30 23.52
C LYS A 38 7.52 18.28 24.70
N LEU A 39 6.38 17.61 24.57
CA LEU A 39 5.35 17.56 25.63
C LEU A 39 5.60 16.42 26.62
N ILE A 40 5.99 15.26 26.14
CA ILE A 40 6.07 14.03 26.95
C ILE A 40 7.47 13.40 27.00
N GLY A 41 8.44 13.99 26.29
CA GLY A 41 9.82 13.50 26.29
C GLY A 41 10.09 12.39 25.26
N PRO A 42 11.23 11.66 25.43
CA PRO A 42 11.75 10.73 24.44
C PRO A 42 10.86 9.49 24.21
N GLU A 43 9.94 9.19 25.09
CA GLU A 43 8.98 8.07 24.96
C GLU A 43 8.06 8.22 23.74
N ALA A 44 7.89 9.46 23.25
CA ALA A 44 7.19 9.75 22.00
C ALA A 44 7.70 8.96 20.77
N ARG A 45 8.95 8.52 20.80
CA ARG A 45 9.60 7.73 19.74
C ARG A 45 9.01 6.34 19.58
N ASN A 46 8.38 5.83 20.63
CA ASN A 46 7.77 4.51 20.66
C ASN A 46 6.37 4.48 20.04
N ILE A 47 5.78 5.66 19.81
CA ILE A 47 4.49 5.79 19.12
C ILE A 47 4.63 5.37 17.66
N TRP A 48 3.70 4.55 17.21
CA TRP A 48 3.60 4.22 15.77
C TRP A 48 3.03 5.42 15.02
N MET A 49 3.92 6.25 14.51
CA MET A 49 3.57 7.49 13.85
C MET A 49 4.21 7.58 12.47
N GLY A 50 3.40 7.83 11.46
CA GLY A 50 3.86 7.92 10.08
C GLY A 50 2.73 8.21 9.09
N THR A 51 3.07 8.20 7.81
CA THR A 51 2.08 8.16 6.75
C THR A 51 1.47 6.77 6.65
N PHE A 52 0.27 6.65 6.03
CA PHE A 52 -0.35 5.35 5.77
C PHE A 52 0.63 4.37 5.12
N HIS A 53 1.32 4.81 4.05
CA HIS A 53 2.30 3.95 3.36
C HIS A 53 3.45 3.51 4.27
N ALA A 54 3.98 4.40 5.10
CA ALA A 54 5.08 4.05 6.01
C ALA A 54 4.65 3.02 7.08
N ILE A 55 3.45 3.20 7.64
CA ILE A 55 2.92 2.28 8.65
C ILE A 55 2.57 0.93 8.02
N PHE A 56 1.91 0.91 6.86
CA PHE A 56 1.57 -0.33 6.17
C PHE A 56 2.81 -1.07 5.66
N ALA A 57 3.81 -0.37 5.15
CA ALA A 57 5.10 -0.98 4.85
C ALA A 57 5.75 -1.62 6.08
N ARG A 58 5.65 -1.00 7.26
CA ARG A 58 6.15 -1.57 8.52
C ARG A 58 5.39 -2.82 8.92
N ILE A 59 4.06 -2.83 8.82
CA ILE A 59 3.23 -4.01 9.07
C ILE A 59 3.61 -5.13 8.09
N LEU A 60 3.63 -4.83 6.80
CA LEU A 60 3.95 -5.80 5.77
C LEU A 60 5.35 -6.39 5.92
N ARG A 61 6.37 -5.61 6.31
CA ARG A 61 7.70 -6.16 6.58
C ARG A 61 7.72 -7.16 7.74
N THR A 62 6.82 -7.01 8.70
CA THR A 62 6.71 -7.95 9.82
C THR A 62 5.91 -9.21 9.42
N GLU A 63 4.89 -9.06 8.59
CA GLU A 63 3.90 -10.10 8.30
C GLU A 63 3.95 -10.61 6.84
N ALA A 64 4.91 -10.16 6.03
CA ALA A 64 4.96 -10.41 4.58
C ALA A 64 4.86 -11.89 4.20
N THR A 65 5.39 -12.79 5.02
CA THR A 65 5.39 -14.24 4.76
C THR A 65 3.99 -14.83 4.71
N HIS A 66 3.01 -14.24 5.41
CA HIS A 66 1.60 -14.67 5.36
C HIS A 66 1.00 -14.52 3.96
N ILE A 67 1.47 -13.56 3.17
CA ILE A 67 0.99 -13.28 1.82
C ILE A 67 2.01 -13.62 0.72
N GLY A 68 3.02 -14.44 1.06
CA GLY A 68 3.99 -14.98 0.10
C GLY A 68 5.14 -14.05 -0.30
N TYR A 69 5.34 -12.93 0.40
CA TYR A 69 6.49 -12.04 0.22
C TYR A 69 7.56 -12.27 1.28
N THR A 70 8.77 -11.80 1.04
CA THR A 70 9.80 -11.74 2.08
C THR A 70 9.72 -10.44 2.89
N ALA A 71 10.32 -10.42 4.09
CA ALA A 71 10.41 -9.20 4.90
C ALA A 71 11.23 -8.08 4.20
N ASN A 72 12.05 -8.45 3.21
CA ASN A 72 12.94 -7.54 2.49
C ASN A 72 12.42 -7.14 1.11
N PHE A 73 11.11 -7.30 0.86
CA PHE A 73 10.52 -6.93 -0.42
C PHE A 73 10.92 -5.51 -0.85
N THR A 74 11.08 -5.33 -2.14
CA THR A 74 11.41 -4.03 -2.75
C THR A 74 10.13 -3.20 -2.90
N ILE A 75 10.22 -1.90 -2.67
CA ILE A 75 9.13 -0.96 -2.96
C ILE A 75 9.47 -0.27 -4.29
N TYR A 76 8.64 -0.51 -5.31
CA TYR A 76 8.73 0.17 -6.60
C TYR A 76 8.11 1.56 -6.50
N ASP A 77 8.85 2.55 -6.96
CA ASP A 77 8.29 3.87 -7.17
C ASP A 77 7.47 3.95 -8.48
N THR A 78 6.96 5.13 -8.78
CA THR A 78 6.15 5.35 -9.99
C THR A 78 6.94 5.11 -11.27
N GLU A 79 8.23 5.44 -11.30
CA GLU A 79 9.06 5.26 -12.50
C GLU A 79 9.47 3.80 -12.68
N ASP A 80 9.75 3.07 -11.61
CA ASP A 80 9.97 1.63 -11.64
C ASP A 80 8.73 0.90 -12.20
N SER A 81 7.56 1.27 -11.68
CA SER A 81 6.28 0.72 -12.10
C SER A 81 5.99 0.98 -13.59
N LYS A 82 6.19 2.21 -14.05
CA LYS A 82 6.03 2.57 -15.47
C LYS A 82 7.05 1.89 -16.37
N SER A 83 8.28 1.72 -15.90
CA SER A 83 9.33 0.99 -16.64
C SER A 83 8.95 -0.48 -16.83
N LEU A 84 8.44 -1.13 -15.77
CA LEU A 84 7.93 -2.49 -15.86
C LEU A 84 6.74 -2.59 -16.84
N ILE A 85 5.81 -1.64 -16.79
CA ILE A 85 4.67 -1.59 -17.71
C ILE A 85 5.14 -1.46 -19.16
N LYS A 86 6.09 -0.56 -19.47
CA LYS A 86 6.70 -0.44 -20.80
C LYS A 86 7.29 -1.76 -21.29
N ALA A 87 8.02 -2.46 -20.42
CA ALA A 87 8.58 -3.77 -20.76
C ALA A 87 7.49 -4.82 -21.04
N ILE A 88 6.38 -4.78 -20.31
CA ILE A 88 5.24 -5.67 -20.54
C ILE A 88 4.58 -5.38 -21.88
N VAL A 89 4.23 -4.11 -22.16
CA VAL A 89 3.61 -3.68 -23.42
C VAL A 89 4.46 -4.11 -24.61
N LYS A 90 5.78 -3.89 -24.54
CA LYS A 90 6.73 -4.34 -25.55
C LYS A 90 6.75 -5.87 -25.70
N SER A 91 6.76 -6.60 -24.58
CA SER A 91 6.81 -8.09 -24.62
C SER A 91 5.53 -8.71 -25.21
N LEU A 92 4.43 -7.99 -25.19
CA LEU A 92 3.15 -8.38 -25.75
C LEU A 92 2.96 -7.90 -27.21
N ASN A 93 3.94 -7.19 -27.78
CA ASN A 93 3.88 -6.56 -29.10
C ASN A 93 2.66 -5.62 -29.25
N LEU A 94 2.28 -4.93 -28.18
CA LEU A 94 1.19 -3.96 -28.18
C LEU A 94 1.68 -2.57 -28.62
N ASP A 95 0.76 -1.77 -29.18
CA ASP A 95 1.05 -0.38 -29.56
C ASP A 95 1.30 0.49 -28.33
N ASP A 96 2.51 1.01 -28.20
CA ASP A 96 2.96 1.85 -27.08
C ASP A 96 2.30 3.24 -27.04
N LYS A 97 1.75 3.70 -28.17
CA LYS A 97 0.95 4.94 -28.24
C LYS A 97 -0.45 4.74 -27.68
N LEU A 98 -1.01 3.55 -27.83
CA LEU A 98 -2.32 3.16 -27.30
C LEU A 98 -2.21 2.78 -25.82
N TYR A 99 -1.20 1.96 -25.47
CA TYR A 99 -0.94 1.50 -24.11
C TYR A 99 0.20 2.29 -23.46
N LYS A 100 0.06 3.63 -23.44
CA LYS A 100 1.04 4.50 -22.76
C LYS A 100 1.23 4.09 -21.31
N ALA A 101 2.47 3.98 -20.86
CA ALA A 101 2.78 3.51 -19.53
C ALA A 101 2.04 4.29 -18.42
N ASN A 102 1.89 5.60 -18.57
CA ASN A 102 1.15 6.41 -17.61
C ASN A 102 -0.35 6.09 -17.59
N THR A 103 -0.95 5.83 -18.75
CA THR A 103 -2.38 5.46 -18.86
C THR A 103 -2.63 4.09 -18.21
N VAL A 104 -1.76 3.13 -18.51
CA VAL A 104 -1.84 1.77 -17.93
C VAL A 104 -1.60 1.83 -16.43
N TYR A 105 -0.58 2.54 -15.97
CA TYR A 105 -0.28 2.73 -14.54
C TYR A 105 -1.50 3.31 -13.80
N ASN A 106 -2.08 4.39 -14.29
CA ASN A 106 -3.24 5.02 -13.66
C ASN A 106 -4.46 4.08 -13.61
N ARG A 107 -4.65 3.24 -14.61
CA ARG A 107 -5.73 2.26 -14.65
C ARG A 107 -5.54 1.17 -13.58
N ILE A 108 -4.32 0.63 -13.48
CA ILE A 108 -3.95 -0.38 -12.46
C ILE A 108 -4.05 0.24 -11.06
N SER A 109 -3.46 1.42 -10.84
CA SER A 109 -3.53 2.15 -9.58
C SER A 109 -4.99 2.40 -9.17
N GLY A 110 -5.83 2.86 -10.11
CA GLY A 110 -7.26 3.05 -9.85
C GLY A 110 -8.01 1.77 -9.49
N ALA A 111 -7.62 0.62 -10.02
CA ALA A 111 -8.19 -0.68 -9.63
C ALA A 111 -7.75 -1.07 -8.21
N LYS A 112 -6.44 -1.00 -7.91
CA LYS A 112 -5.89 -1.29 -6.58
C LYS A 112 -6.49 -0.39 -5.49
N ASN A 113 -6.67 0.90 -5.77
CA ASN A 113 -7.29 1.84 -4.83
C ASN A 113 -8.78 1.56 -4.56
N ARG A 114 -9.44 0.80 -5.42
CA ARG A 114 -10.78 0.25 -5.19
C ARG A 114 -10.76 -1.18 -4.64
N LEU A 115 -9.59 -1.66 -4.24
CA LEU A 115 -9.36 -3.02 -3.75
C LEU A 115 -9.75 -4.10 -4.76
N VAL A 116 -9.62 -3.80 -6.06
CA VAL A 116 -9.90 -4.73 -7.15
C VAL A 116 -8.60 -5.39 -7.58
N SER A 117 -8.47 -6.68 -7.30
CA SER A 117 -7.33 -7.50 -7.75
C SER A 117 -7.34 -7.69 -9.26
N TRP A 118 -6.19 -8.11 -9.81
CA TRP A 118 -6.12 -8.44 -11.24
C TRP A 118 -7.06 -9.60 -11.63
N LYS A 119 -7.41 -10.49 -10.71
CA LYS A 119 -8.38 -11.58 -10.94
C LYS A 119 -9.78 -11.01 -11.09
N GLU A 120 -10.25 -10.28 -10.09
CA GLU A 120 -11.55 -9.62 -10.10
C GLU A 120 -11.71 -8.67 -11.28
N TYR A 121 -10.65 -7.93 -11.63
CA TYR A 121 -10.63 -7.07 -12.80
C TYR A 121 -10.90 -7.84 -14.09
N ASN A 122 -10.26 -9.00 -14.28
CA ASN A 122 -10.42 -9.84 -15.46
C ASN A 122 -11.73 -10.63 -15.49
N GLU A 123 -12.36 -10.87 -14.35
CA GLU A 123 -13.64 -11.58 -14.24
C GLU A 123 -14.84 -10.64 -14.39
N ASN A 124 -14.70 -9.37 -14.03
CA ASN A 124 -15.79 -8.41 -14.04
C ASN A 124 -16.01 -7.83 -15.45
N PRO A 125 -17.18 -8.05 -16.06
CA PRO A 125 -17.50 -7.55 -17.41
C PRO A 125 -17.46 -6.03 -17.50
N ILE A 126 -17.77 -5.29 -16.45
CA ILE A 126 -17.74 -3.81 -16.45
C ILE A 126 -16.35 -3.29 -16.81
N TYR A 127 -15.29 -3.89 -16.29
CA TYR A 127 -13.91 -3.47 -16.62
C TYR A 127 -13.54 -3.84 -18.05
N LYS A 128 -13.98 -5.02 -18.53
CA LYS A 128 -13.74 -5.45 -19.91
C LYS A 128 -14.43 -4.55 -20.93
N ASP A 129 -15.71 -4.29 -20.71
CA ASP A 129 -16.52 -3.45 -21.60
C ASP A 129 -15.96 -2.02 -21.64
N ASP A 130 -15.56 -1.46 -20.47
CA ASP A 130 -14.95 -0.14 -20.41
C ASP A 130 -13.60 -0.08 -21.13
N ASP A 131 -12.77 -1.12 -20.99
CA ASP A 131 -11.49 -1.21 -21.67
C ASP A 131 -11.66 -1.37 -23.20
N GLU A 132 -12.66 -2.14 -23.65
CA GLU A 132 -13.02 -2.30 -25.07
C GLU A 132 -13.53 -0.98 -25.67
N ILE A 133 -14.44 -0.29 -24.98
CA ILE A 133 -14.97 1.02 -25.40
C ILE A 133 -13.84 2.04 -25.54
N ASN A 134 -12.84 1.99 -24.66
CA ASN A 134 -11.66 2.86 -24.71
C ASN A 134 -10.59 2.36 -25.68
N GLY A 135 -10.84 1.31 -26.45
CA GLY A 135 -9.93 0.72 -27.43
C GLY A 135 -8.70 0.02 -26.81
N ARG A 136 -8.78 -0.41 -25.55
CA ARG A 136 -7.66 -1.03 -24.80
C ARG A 136 -8.04 -2.39 -24.21
N PRO A 137 -8.47 -3.38 -25.00
CA PRO A 137 -8.97 -4.67 -24.50
C PRO A 137 -7.91 -5.49 -23.76
N GLU A 138 -6.62 -5.23 -23.96
CA GLU A 138 -5.52 -5.97 -23.30
C GLU A 138 -5.18 -5.47 -21.88
N MET A 139 -5.92 -4.48 -21.36
CA MET A 139 -5.62 -3.84 -20.07
C MET A 139 -5.60 -4.85 -18.91
N GLY A 140 -6.60 -5.73 -18.85
CA GLY A 140 -6.68 -6.79 -17.83
C GLY A 140 -5.52 -7.79 -17.92
N ARG A 141 -5.08 -8.11 -19.17
CA ARG A 141 -3.90 -8.96 -19.39
C ARG A 141 -2.61 -8.29 -18.91
N ILE A 142 -2.45 -7.00 -19.17
CA ILE A 142 -1.30 -6.22 -18.69
C ILE A 142 -1.31 -6.18 -17.16
N TYR A 143 -2.44 -5.91 -16.52
CA TYR A 143 -2.56 -5.88 -15.07
C TYR A 143 -2.17 -7.22 -14.43
N ARG A 144 -2.65 -8.33 -14.99
CA ARG A 144 -2.26 -9.67 -14.53
C ARG A 144 -0.75 -9.88 -14.59
N ILE A 145 -0.13 -9.60 -15.73
CA ILE A 145 1.33 -9.81 -15.93
C ILE A 145 2.12 -8.87 -15.02
N TYR A 146 1.69 -7.62 -14.86
CA TYR A 146 2.30 -6.66 -13.97
C TYR A 146 2.32 -7.19 -12.53
N SER A 147 1.18 -7.60 -12.00
CA SER A 147 1.08 -8.14 -10.64
C SER A 147 1.92 -9.40 -10.45
N GLN A 148 1.92 -10.32 -11.42
CA GLN A 148 2.73 -11.53 -11.38
C GLN A 148 4.23 -11.25 -11.43
N ARG A 149 4.68 -10.26 -12.22
CA ARG A 149 6.09 -9.88 -12.28
C ARG A 149 6.55 -9.18 -11.01
N CYS A 150 5.73 -8.30 -10.43
CA CYS A 150 6.01 -7.68 -9.13
C CYS A 150 6.15 -8.77 -8.05
N PHE A 151 5.19 -9.69 -7.95
CA PHE A 151 5.24 -10.78 -6.98
C PHE A 151 6.49 -11.66 -7.15
N LYS A 152 6.81 -12.05 -8.38
CA LYS A 152 8.00 -12.87 -8.68
C LYS A 152 9.33 -12.15 -8.35
N ALA A 153 9.34 -10.83 -8.45
CA ALA A 153 10.49 -10.00 -8.12
C ALA A 153 10.57 -9.64 -6.62
N ASP A 154 9.67 -10.19 -5.79
CA ASP A 154 9.51 -9.80 -4.39
C ASP A 154 9.40 -8.27 -4.25
N ALA A 155 8.51 -7.67 -5.05
CA ALA A 155 8.33 -6.23 -5.12
C ALA A 155 6.85 -5.83 -4.98
N MET A 156 6.62 -4.69 -4.34
CA MET A 156 5.31 -4.04 -4.20
C MET A 156 5.42 -2.59 -4.69
N ASP A 157 4.44 -2.09 -5.42
CA ASP A 157 4.34 -0.66 -5.65
C ASP A 157 3.65 0.05 -4.46
N PHE A 158 3.51 1.38 -4.51
CA PHE A 158 2.89 2.13 -3.43
C PHE A 158 1.42 1.74 -3.19
N ASP A 159 0.67 1.42 -4.24
CA ASP A 159 -0.72 0.99 -4.10
C ASP A 159 -0.79 -0.42 -3.48
N ASP A 160 0.17 -1.28 -3.76
CA ASP A 160 0.27 -2.61 -3.16
C ASP A 160 0.45 -2.56 -1.64
N LEU A 161 1.09 -1.52 -1.09
CA LEU A 161 1.24 -1.41 0.36
C LEU A 161 -0.12 -1.33 1.07
N LEU A 162 -1.07 -0.61 0.48
CA LEU A 162 -2.44 -0.52 1.03
C LEU A 162 -3.26 -1.76 0.64
N PHE A 163 -3.18 -2.16 -0.61
CA PHE A 163 -3.91 -3.32 -1.15
C PHE A 163 -3.54 -4.60 -0.40
N ASN A 164 -2.24 -4.92 -0.31
CA ASN A 164 -1.76 -6.15 0.34
C ASN A 164 -1.94 -6.13 1.86
N THR A 165 -1.94 -4.96 2.52
CA THR A 165 -2.31 -4.88 3.95
C THR A 165 -3.79 -5.23 4.14
N ASN A 166 -4.66 -4.79 3.22
CA ASN A 166 -6.07 -5.17 3.26
C ASN A 166 -6.25 -6.68 3.05
N VAL A 167 -5.59 -7.26 2.05
CA VAL A 167 -5.59 -8.71 1.80
C VAL A 167 -5.09 -9.48 3.03
N LEU A 168 -3.97 -9.05 3.61
CA LEU A 168 -3.41 -9.64 4.82
C LEU A 168 -4.44 -9.69 5.97
N PHE A 169 -5.13 -8.59 6.22
CA PHE A 169 -6.10 -8.52 7.32
C PHE A 169 -7.40 -9.27 7.03
N GLN A 170 -7.78 -9.41 5.76
CA GLN A 170 -8.96 -10.21 5.36
C GLN A 170 -8.69 -11.71 5.42
N GLU A 171 -7.51 -12.14 4.98
CA GLU A 171 -7.17 -13.56 4.89
C GLU A 171 -6.56 -14.13 6.18
N HIS A 172 -5.99 -13.28 7.05
CA HIS A 172 -5.30 -13.66 8.28
C HIS A 172 -5.88 -12.91 9.49
N LEU A 173 -7.01 -13.42 10.02
CA LEU A 173 -7.72 -12.82 11.15
C LEU A 173 -6.91 -12.80 12.44
N ASP A 174 -5.99 -13.73 12.63
CA ASP A 174 -5.04 -13.75 13.73
C ASP A 174 -4.10 -12.53 13.69
N VAL A 175 -3.61 -12.17 12.49
CA VAL A 175 -2.81 -10.96 12.27
C VAL A 175 -3.66 -9.71 12.52
N LEU A 176 -4.88 -9.66 11.98
CA LEU A 176 -5.79 -8.53 12.24
C LEU A 176 -6.04 -8.34 13.74
N ASN A 177 -6.37 -9.41 14.46
CA ASN A 177 -6.60 -9.38 15.90
C ASN A 177 -5.37 -8.90 16.68
N LYS A 178 -4.17 -9.32 16.28
CA LYS A 178 -2.90 -8.85 16.87
C LYS A 178 -2.79 -7.33 16.84
N TYR A 179 -3.10 -6.69 15.70
CA TYR A 179 -3.01 -5.23 15.55
C TYR A 179 -4.20 -4.51 16.20
N GLN A 180 -5.41 -5.10 16.19
CA GLN A 180 -6.57 -4.56 16.91
C GLN A 180 -6.37 -4.55 18.43
N GLN A 181 -5.75 -5.59 18.99
CA GLN A 181 -5.43 -5.66 20.42
C GLN A 181 -4.26 -4.73 20.80
N ARG A 182 -3.39 -4.43 19.84
CA ARG A 182 -2.27 -3.54 20.10
C ARG A 182 -2.67 -2.07 20.13
N PHE A 183 -3.53 -1.64 19.22
CA PHE A 183 -3.91 -0.22 19.07
C PHE A 183 -5.31 0.01 19.60
N HIS A 184 -5.41 0.79 20.67
CA HIS A 184 -6.66 1.11 21.38
C HIS A 184 -7.15 2.53 21.04
#